data_29f4ea878a3f895d8f8256af71c4676b
#
_entry.id   29f4ea878a3f895d8f8256af71c4676b
#
_cell.length_a   1.000
_cell.length_b   1.000
_cell.length_c   1.000
_cell.angle_alpha   90.00
_cell.angle_beta   90.00
_cell.angle_gamma   90.00
#
_symmetry.space_group_name_H-M   'P 1'
#
loop_
_entity.id
_entity.type
_entity.pdbx_description
1 polymer ?
#
loop_
_entity_poly.entity_id
_entity_poly.type
_entity_poly.pdbx_seq_one_letter_code
_entity_poly.pdbx_strand_id
1 'polypeptide(L)'
;MGTRCSAAQDAPASPQPTVLDRLLAGGKSAWTPEQIEVMERLRDAALKNPYALDELRHLTDNIGPRLSGSPQAQQAVEYIAQEMRALGAEVTLEKAMVPHWVRGVETAEVVSWPGQAPGASQKVVLTALGGSVATPAEGLTAEVVVVDDWQQLHALPAGAVKGKILLFNHKFDKELAAEGHGGEAYGGGVVYRGAGPSAGAASGAVAVLVRSVGGADYRLPHTGLTDYAPDVPKIPAAAVAAEDADLLKDLAGQGPVTLHLTLTPQTLPYAQSYNVIADWKGSEHPEQLVVVSGHLDSWDLGTGAIDDGAGVTVSMQVIHLLKVLGIHPRRTVRFIAWMSEEEGSEGAAAYIAEHGGEANNHVGAIESDLGADHPTGIYCAGKHDLSQWLRPVGQVLDAIGAGALVDAGGTGEDISGLTEKGVPSFAPVQDSRFYFNYHHTAADTFDKVDPKHLNENAAVMAVLAYALADSAGPVPR
;
A
#
# COMPACT_ATOMS: atom_id res chain seq x y z
N MET A 1 -56.31 1.83 -48.53
CA MET A 1 -55.17 2.75 -48.53
C MET A 1 -54.13 2.16 -47.61
N GLY A 2 -53.13 1.53 -48.14
CA GLY A 2 -52.09 0.90 -47.37
C GLY A 2 -50.86 1.77 -47.36
N THR A 3 -50.42 2.16 -46.16
CA THR A 3 -49.15 2.88 -45.94
C THR A 3 -48.05 1.84 -45.66
N ARG A 4 -47.10 1.72 -46.57
CA ARG A 4 -45.86 0.95 -46.40
C ARG A 4 -44.92 1.76 -45.48
N CYS A 5 -44.59 1.26 -44.28
CA CYS A 5 -43.39 1.69 -43.52
C CYS A 5 -42.14 1.10 -44.21
N SER A 6 -41.27 2.00 -44.72
CA SER A 6 -39.96 1.68 -45.17
C SER A 6 -39.05 1.58 -43.96
N ALA A 7 -38.45 0.39 -43.71
CA ALA A 7 -37.39 0.23 -42.75
C ALA A 7 -36.09 0.83 -43.33
N ALA A 8 -35.58 1.87 -42.66
CA ALA A 8 -34.23 2.35 -42.94
C ALA A 8 -33.23 1.28 -42.48
N GLN A 9 -32.42 0.75 -43.41
CA GLN A 9 -31.27 -0.08 -43.10
C GLN A 9 -30.22 0.82 -42.44
N ASP A 10 -29.91 0.57 -41.19
CA ASP A 10 -28.73 1.17 -40.51
C ASP A 10 -27.49 0.80 -41.30
N ALA A 11 -26.77 1.81 -41.77
CA ALA A 11 -25.45 1.65 -42.35
C ALA A 11 -24.51 1.10 -41.29
N PRO A 12 -23.58 0.16 -41.58
CA PRO A 12 -22.63 -0.34 -40.61
C PRO A 12 -21.81 0.84 -40.04
N ALA A 13 -21.73 0.92 -38.74
CA ALA A 13 -20.92 1.91 -38.06
C ALA A 13 -19.47 1.83 -38.59
N SER A 14 -18.92 2.97 -38.94
CA SER A 14 -17.49 3.04 -39.38
C SER A 14 -16.62 2.43 -38.26
N PRO A 15 -15.64 1.61 -38.61
CA PRO A 15 -14.74 1.05 -37.65
C PRO A 15 -14.09 2.18 -36.83
N GLN A 16 -14.09 2.05 -35.50
CA GLN A 16 -13.42 3.01 -34.63
C GLN A 16 -11.94 3.07 -35.03
N PRO A 17 -11.32 4.26 -35.10
CA PRO A 17 -9.93 4.40 -35.46
C PRO A 17 -9.06 3.60 -34.47
N THR A 18 -8.12 2.83 -34.99
CA THR A 18 -7.15 2.08 -34.18
C THR A 18 -6.28 3.05 -33.36
N VAL A 19 -5.59 2.54 -32.33
CA VAL A 19 -4.59 3.32 -31.59
C VAL A 19 -3.57 3.92 -32.56
N LEU A 20 -3.16 3.16 -33.56
CA LEU A 20 -2.26 3.58 -34.64
C LEU A 20 -2.82 4.76 -35.45
N ASP A 21 -4.11 4.73 -35.81
CA ASP A 21 -4.75 5.81 -36.62
C ASP A 21 -4.82 7.11 -35.79
N ARG A 22 -5.03 7.02 -34.47
CA ARG A 22 -5.04 8.18 -33.56
C ARG A 22 -3.65 8.77 -33.34
N LEU A 23 -2.61 7.92 -33.29
CA LEU A 23 -1.21 8.35 -33.16
C LEU A 23 -0.70 9.05 -34.42
N LEU A 24 -1.11 8.60 -35.62
CA LEU A 24 -0.72 9.21 -36.90
C LEU A 24 -1.40 10.57 -37.13
N ALA A 25 -2.49 10.86 -36.40
CA ALA A 25 -3.23 12.12 -36.52
C ALA A 25 -2.70 13.27 -35.67
N GLY A 26 -1.75 13.03 -34.72
CA GLY A 26 -1.29 14.06 -33.77
C GLY A 26 0.16 13.89 -33.32
N GLY A 27 1.05 14.76 -33.73
CA GLY A 27 2.39 14.97 -33.16
C GLY A 27 3.36 13.78 -33.21
N LYS A 28 4.66 14.03 -32.98
CA LYS A 28 5.67 12.94 -32.89
C LYS A 28 5.47 12.16 -31.58
N SER A 29 4.97 10.93 -31.68
CA SER A 29 4.96 9.98 -30.56
C SER A 29 6.39 9.63 -30.13
N ALA A 30 6.59 9.37 -28.82
CA ALA A 30 7.84 8.83 -28.29
C ALA A 30 8.04 7.34 -28.62
N TRP A 31 7.01 6.68 -29.17
CA TRP A 31 7.03 5.26 -29.54
C TRP A 31 6.65 5.06 -31.00
N THR A 32 7.29 4.06 -31.62
CA THR A 32 6.96 3.61 -32.99
C THR A 32 5.71 2.71 -32.95
N PRO A 33 5.07 2.47 -34.13
CA PRO A 33 3.96 1.52 -34.22
C PRO A 33 4.32 0.13 -33.70
N GLU A 34 5.52 -0.36 -33.98
CA GLU A 34 6.00 -1.68 -33.53
C GLU A 34 6.11 -1.73 -32.00
N GLN A 35 6.54 -0.63 -31.35
CA GLN A 35 6.59 -0.54 -29.88
C GLN A 35 5.18 -0.53 -29.25
N ILE A 36 4.21 0.10 -29.92
CA ILE A 36 2.81 0.03 -29.50
C ILE A 36 2.27 -1.41 -29.61
N GLU A 37 2.57 -2.12 -30.69
CA GLU A 37 2.20 -3.54 -30.83
C GLU A 37 2.83 -4.41 -29.72
N VAL A 38 4.06 -4.11 -29.29
CA VAL A 38 4.69 -4.80 -28.15
C VAL A 38 3.94 -4.52 -26.86
N MET A 39 3.52 -3.26 -26.61
CA MET A 39 2.72 -2.89 -25.43
C MET A 39 1.38 -3.64 -25.43
N GLU A 40 0.69 -3.73 -26.57
CA GLU A 40 -0.57 -4.49 -26.70
C GLU A 40 -0.34 -5.97 -26.43
N ARG A 41 0.75 -6.57 -26.93
CA ARG A 41 1.12 -7.96 -26.65
C ARG A 41 1.41 -8.19 -25.16
N LEU A 42 2.10 -7.28 -24.49
CA LEU A 42 2.37 -7.35 -23.05
C LEU A 42 1.07 -7.30 -22.25
N ARG A 43 0.18 -6.34 -22.55
CA ARG A 43 -1.16 -6.24 -21.96
C ARG A 43 -1.92 -7.56 -22.10
N ASP A 44 -2.05 -8.05 -23.33
CA ASP A 44 -2.86 -9.25 -23.64
C ASP A 44 -2.27 -10.54 -23.04
N ALA A 45 -0.94 -10.59 -22.88
CA ALA A 45 -0.26 -11.70 -22.23
C ALA A 45 -0.45 -11.64 -20.71
N ALA A 46 -0.35 -10.46 -20.08
CA ALA A 46 -0.58 -10.27 -18.65
C ALA A 46 -1.98 -10.73 -18.23
N LEU A 47 -3.02 -10.35 -18.98
CA LEU A 47 -4.40 -10.71 -18.71
C LEU A 47 -4.69 -12.21 -18.64
N LYS A 48 -3.81 -13.05 -19.16
CA LYS A 48 -3.98 -14.52 -19.26
C LYS A 48 -2.93 -15.28 -18.48
N ASN A 49 -1.98 -14.61 -17.87
CA ASN A 49 -0.84 -15.25 -17.22
C ASN A 49 -1.11 -15.40 -15.72
N PRO A 50 -1.09 -16.63 -15.16
CA PRO A 50 -1.36 -16.86 -13.76
C PRO A 50 -0.17 -16.54 -12.82
N TYR A 51 0.99 -16.15 -13.36
CA TYR A 51 2.25 -16.06 -12.61
C TYR A 51 2.12 -15.22 -11.35
N ALA A 52 1.64 -13.95 -11.44
CA ALA A 52 1.49 -13.12 -10.24
C ALA A 52 0.56 -13.74 -9.20
N LEU A 53 -0.53 -14.39 -9.63
CA LEU A 53 -1.46 -15.03 -8.71
C LEU A 53 -0.84 -16.25 -8.00
N ASP A 54 -0.06 -17.05 -8.73
CA ASP A 54 0.62 -18.23 -8.17
C ASP A 54 1.72 -17.80 -7.17
N GLU A 55 2.49 -16.75 -7.49
CA GLU A 55 3.50 -16.17 -6.62
C GLU A 55 2.88 -15.52 -5.38
N LEU A 56 1.78 -14.78 -5.54
CA LEU A 56 1.04 -14.19 -4.43
C LEU A 56 0.51 -15.26 -3.47
N ARG A 57 -0.06 -16.34 -4.02
CA ARG A 57 -0.50 -17.47 -3.21
C ARG A 57 0.66 -18.08 -2.41
N HIS A 58 1.84 -18.19 -2.99
CA HIS A 58 3.00 -18.71 -2.27
C HIS A 58 3.42 -17.78 -1.13
N LEU A 59 3.50 -16.47 -1.38
CA LEU A 59 3.85 -15.49 -0.35
C LEU A 59 2.85 -15.51 0.81
N THR A 60 1.55 -15.59 0.53
CA THR A 60 0.49 -15.49 1.54
C THR A 60 0.22 -16.81 2.25
N ASP A 61 0.02 -17.92 1.49
CA ASP A 61 -0.45 -19.18 2.05
C ASP A 61 0.70 -20.08 2.55
N ASN A 62 1.92 -19.96 1.99
CA ASN A 62 3.06 -20.78 2.36
C ASN A 62 4.06 -20.06 3.27
N ILE A 63 4.27 -18.76 3.10
CA ILE A 63 5.16 -17.95 3.95
C ILE A 63 4.33 -17.25 5.04
N GLY A 64 3.26 -16.54 4.67
CA GLY A 64 2.37 -15.84 5.59
C GLY A 64 2.81 -14.42 5.92
N PRO A 65 2.47 -13.91 7.14
CA PRO A 65 2.80 -12.55 7.57
C PRO A 65 4.32 -12.29 7.56
N ARG A 66 4.74 -11.15 7.02
CA ARG A 66 6.15 -10.88 6.72
C ARG A 66 6.68 -9.63 7.42
N LEU A 67 6.29 -9.44 8.69
CA LEU A 67 6.74 -8.27 9.46
C LEU A 67 8.29 -8.18 9.45
N SER A 68 8.80 -6.97 9.30
CA SER A 68 10.25 -6.70 9.24
C SER A 68 11.02 -7.37 10.37
N GLY A 69 12.16 -7.95 10.06
CA GLY A 69 13.01 -8.68 11.02
C GLY A 69 12.49 -10.07 11.41
N SER A 70 11.31 -10.49 10.95
CA SER A 70 10.76 -11.82 11.21
C SER A 70 11.42 -12.91 10.37
N PRO A 71 11.36 -14.18 10.82
CA PRO A 71 11.81 -15.31 10.00
C PRO A 71 11.05 -15.43 8.67
N GLN A 72 9.77 -15.05 8.63
CA GLN A 72 8.97 -15.08 7.43
C GLN A 72 9.40 -14.01 6.41
N ALA A 73 9.75 -12.81 6.87
CA ALA A 73 10.33 -11.78 5.99
C ALA A 73 11.64 -12.26 5.36
N GLN A 74 12.52 -12.93 6.13
CA GLN A 74 13.75 -13.52 5.61
C GLN A 74 13.47 -14.64 4.60
N GLN A 75 12.47 -15.50 4.86
CA GLN A 75 12.06 -16.56 3.94
C GLN A 75 11.51 -15.97 2.62
N ALA A 76 10.76 -14.88 2.70
CA ALA A 76 10.25 -14.18 1.51
C ALA A 76 11.38 -13.58 0.68
N VAL A 77 12.39 -12.95 1.30
CA VAL A 77 13.59 -12.46 0.61
C VAL A 77 14.29 -13.60 -0.15
N GLU A 78 14.49 -14.75 0.48
CA GLU A 78 15.15 -15.90 -0.14
C GLU A 78 14.33 -16.46 -1.31
N TYR A 79 13.03 -16.58 -1.13
CA TYR A 79 12.10 -17.05 -2.15
C TYR A 79 12.10 -16.15 -3.38
N ILE A 80 11.82 -14.84 -3.21
CA ILE A 80 11.79 -13.89 -4.33
C ILE A 80 13.13 -13.86 -5.06
N ALA A 81 14.24 -13.86 -4.33
CA ALA A 81 15.57 -13.90 -4.94
C ALA A 81 15.80 -15.16 -5.78
N GLN A 82 15.30 -16.32 -5.32
CA GLN A 82 15.38 -17.57 -6.07
C GLN A 82 14.55 -17.51 -7.35
N GLU A 83 13.30 -17.07 -7.26
CA GLU A 83 12.39 -16.98 -8.41
C GLU A 83 12.91 -15.99 -9.47
N MET A 84 13.42 -14.83 -9.06
CA MET A 84 14.00 -13.87 -9.99
C MET A 84 15.26 -14.40 -10.69
N ARG A 85 16.10 -15.17 -9.98
CA ARG A 85 17.25 -15.89 -10.62
C ARG A 85 16.76 -16.95 -11.61
N ALA A 86 15.70 -17.69 -11.29
CA ALA A 86 15.12 -18.68 -12.20
C ALA A 86 14.55 -18.06 -13.47
N LEU A 87 14.05 -16.82 -13.38
CA LEU A 87 13.68 -16.03 -14.56
C LEU A 87 14.89 -15.63 -15.42
N GLY A 88 16.10 -15.61 -14.87
CA GLY A 88 17.33 -15.22 -15.55
C GLY A 88 17.75 -13.77 -15.32
N ALA A 89 17.10 -13.08 -14.36
CA ALA A 89 17.54 -11.75 -13.95
C ALA A 89 18.84 -11.80 -13.14
N GLU A 90 19.59 -10.71 -13.17
CA GLU A 90 20.78 -10.54 -12.32
C GLU A 90 20.32 -10.05 -10.93
N VAL A 91 20.45 -10.90 -9.90
CA VAL A 91 19.88 -10.65 -8.57
C VAL A 91 20.93 -10.22 -7.57
N THR A 92 20.68 -9.10 -6.91
CA THR A 92 21.45 -8.57 -5.77
C THR A 92 20.54 -8.53 -4.53
N LEU A 93 21.08 -8.94 -3.38
CA LEU A 93 20.47 -8.72 -2.08
C LEU A 93 21.14 -7.48 -1.46
N GLU A 94 20.42 -6.38 -1.43
CA GLU A 94 20.92 -5.13 -0.86
C GLU A 94 20.53 -5.04 0.61
N LYS A 95 21.56 -4.91 1.46
CA LYS A 95 21.40 -4.97 2.91
C LYS A 95 20.67 -3.73 3.46
N ALA A 96 19.65 -3.99 4.27
CA ALA A 96 19.01 -3.01 5.14
C ALA A 96 19.06 -3.48 6.61
N MET A 97 19.17 -2.53 7.53
CA MET A 97 18.99 -2.78 8.97
C MET A 97 17.57 -2.32 9.32
N VAL A 98 16.73 -3.24 9.74
CA VAL A 98 15.30 -2.99 9.91
C VAL A 98 14.85 -3.10 11.36
N PRO A 99 13.79 -2.41 11.79
CA PRO A 99 13.15 -2.63 13.07
C PRO A 99 12.79 -4.09 13.27
N HIS A 100 12.78 -4.52 14.52
CA HIS A 100 12.34 -5.86 14.88
C HIS A 100 11.39 -5.75 16.07
N TRP A 101 10.14 -5.53 15.75
CA TRP A 101 9.06 -5.47 16.72
C TRP A 101 8.23 -6.76 16.66
N VAL A 102 7.79 -7.25 17.85
CA VAL A 102 7.02 -8.49 17.97
C VAL A 102 5.78 -8.21 18.79
N ARG A 103 4.61 -8.57 18.29
CA ARG A 103 3.30 -8.22 18.86
C ARG A 103 3.08 -8.78 20.26
N GLY A 104 2.99 -9.98 20.52
CA GLY A 104 2.69 -10.56 21.83
C GLY A 104 1.20 -10.73 22.14
N VAL A 105 0.85 -10.74 23.43
CA VAL A 105 -0.54 -10.89 23.91
C VAL A 105 -1.25 -9.55 23.92
N GLU A 106 -2.51 -9.55 23.50
CA GLU A 106 -3.36 -8.37 23.39
C GLU A 106 -4.75 -8.67 23.94
N THR A 107 -5.13 -8.07 25.04
CA THR A 107 -6.48 -8.22 25.62
C THR A 107 -6.96 -6.91 26.23
N ALA A 108 -8.28 -6.68 26.15
CA ALA A 108 -8.91 -5.58 26.88
C ALA A 108 -10.33 -5.94 27.31
N GLU A 109 -10.71 -5.46 28.50
CA GLU A 109 -12.05 -5.62 29.07
C GLU A 109 -12.50 -4.35 29.78
N VAL A 110 -13.74 -3.93 29.51
CA VAL A 110 -14.41 -2.95 30.37
C VAL A 110 -14.77 -3.66 31.68
N VAL A 111 -14.18 -3.20 32.78
CA VAL A 111 -14.33 -3.82 34.10
C VAL A 111 -15.24 -3.02 35.05
N SER A 112 -15.53 -1.76 34.68
CA SER A 112 -16.50 -0.93 35.41
C SER A 112 -17.15 0.11 34.49
N TRP A 113 -18.48 0.21 34.56
CA TRP A 113 -19.25 1.22 33.80
C TRP A 113 -20.62 1.48 34.47
N PRO A 114 -21.31 2.60 34.18
CA PRO A 114 -22.63 2.88 34.69
C PRO A 114 -23.65 1.80 34.31
N GLY A 115 -24.40 1.31 35.27
CA GLY A 115 -25.42 0.27 35.08
C GLY A 115 -24.89 -1.15 34.90
N GLN A 116 -23.60 -1.39 35.18
CA GLN A 116 -23.00 -2.72 35.14
C GLN A 116 -23.72 -3.74 36.03
N ALA A 117 -24.03 -4.91 35.48
CA ALA A 117 -24.52 -6.04 36.27
C ALA A 117 -23.38 -6.60 37.15
N PRO A 118 -23.69 -7.04 38.42
CA PRO A 118 -22.68 -7.58 39.30
C PRO A 118 -21.86 -8.72 38.67
N GLY A 119 -20.53 -8.58 38.69
CA GLY A 119 -19.59 -9.59 38.17
C GLY A 119 -19.51 -9.66 36.63
N ALA A 120 -20.18 -8.76 35.90
CA ALA A 120 -20.05 -8.68 34.45
C ALA A 120 -18.74 -7.97 34.04
N SER A 121 -18.13 -8.41 32.97
CA SER A 121 -17.11 -7.67 32.20
C SER A 121 -17.50 -7.66 30.71
N GLN A 122 -16.90 -6.77 29.93
CA GLN A 122 -17.19 -6.67 28.53
C GLN A 122 -15.90 -6.61 27.70
N LYS A 123 -15.68 -7.64 26.86
CA LYS A 123 -14.50 -7.72 26.01
C LYS A 123 -14.49 -6.57 25.00
N VAL A 124 -13.34 -5.93 24.86
CA VAL A 124 -13.00 -4.97 23.79
C VAL A 124 -12.03 -5.64 22.83
N VAL A 125 -12.30 -5.57 21.54
CA VAL A 125 -11.42 -6.10 20.49
C VAL A 125 -10.47 -4.99 20.04
N LEU A 126 -9.19 -5.27 20.16
CA LEU A 126 -8.12 -4.33 19.80
C LEU A 126 -6.89 -5.07 19.31
N THR A 127 -5.95 -4.32 18.75
CA THR A 127 -4.61 -4.77 18.39
C THR A 127 -3.58 -3.69 18.73
N ALA A 128 -2.40 -4.06 19.20
CA ALA A 128 -1.31 -3.11 19.44
C ALA A 128 -0.91 -2.41 18.14
N LEU A 129 -0.57 -1.14 18.24
CA LEU A 129 0.05 -0.41 17.14
C LEU A 129 1.52 -0.79 17.04
N GLY A 130 2.05 -0.86 15.81
CA GLY A 130 3.46 -1.08 15.55
C GLY A 130 4.34 -0.07 16.28
N GLY A 131 5.46 -0.53 16.85
CA GLY A 131 6.33 0.28 17.68
C GLY A 131 5.81 0.57 19.10
N SER A 132 4.59 0.12 19.47
CA SER A 132 4.03 0.24 20.81
C SER A 132 4.86 -0.51 21.84
N VAL A 133 4.71 -0.10 23.11
CA VAL A 133 5.36 -0.72 24.27
C VAL A 133 4.37 -1.53 25.12
N ALA A 134 4.90 -2.45 25.94
CA ALA A 134 4.10 -3.29 26.81
C ALA A 134 3.44 -2.49 27.95
N THR A 135 2.29 -3.00 28.42
CA THR A 135 1.73 -2.64 29.74
C THR A 135 2.60 -3.23 30.87
N PRO A 136 2.41 -2.79 32.13
CA PRO A 136 2.93 -3.55 33.28
C PRO A 136 2.51 -5.03 33.22
N ALA A 137 3.26 -5.91 33.91
CA ALA A 137 3.04 -7.36 33.83
C ALA A 137 1.63 -7.80 34.31
N GLU A 138 1.06 -7.07 35.26
CA GLU A 138 -0.30 -7.25 35.74
C GLU A 138 -1.39 -6.63 34.86
N GLY A 139 -0.99 -6.03 33.75
CA GLY A 139 -1.86 -5.19 32.91
C GLY A 139 -2.00 -3.76 33.43
N LEU A 140 -2.81 -2.98 32.77
CA LEU A 140 -3.10 -1.59 33.09
C LEU A 140 -4.61 -1.42 33.28
N THR A 141 -5.02 -0.95 34.46
CA THR A 141 -6.43 -0.64 34.74
C THR A 141 -6.58 0.86 34.97
N ALA A 142 -7.33 1.53 34.09
CA ALA A 142 -7.55 2.97 34.21
C ALA A 142 -8.90 3.40 33.59
N GLU A 143 -9.35 4.58 33.98
CA GLU A 143 -10.52 5.25 33.40
C GLU A 143 -10.23 5.67 31.95
N VAL A 144 -11.23 5.55 31.08
CA VAL A 144 -11.14 5.96 29.68
C VAL A 144 -11.68 7.38 29.51
N VAL A 145 -10.92 8.22 28.82
CA VAL A 145 -11.36 9.53 28.32
C VAL A 145 -11.44 9.45 26.80
N VAL A 146 -12.58 9.82 26.24
CA VAL A 146 -12.84 9.76 24.79
C VAL A 146 -12.84 11.16 24.20
N VAL A 147 -12.13 11.33 23.09
CA VAL A 147 -12.14 12.52 22.23
C VAL A 147 -12.31 12.11 20.79
N ASP A 148 -12.98 12.91 19.95
CA ASP A 148 -13.15 12.61 18.54
C ASP A 148 -11.99 13.16 17.68
N ASP A 149 -11.33 14.23 18.15
CA ASP A 149 -10.33 14.94 17.39
C ASP A 149 -9.35 15.74 18.28
N TRP A 150 -8.35 16.37 17.63
CA TRP A 150 -7.38 17.23 18.28
C TRP A 150 -8.01 18.44 18.98
N GLN A 151 -9.09 19.00 18.44
CA GLN A 151 -9.76 20.16 19.03
C GLN A 151 -10.38 19.78 20.35
N GLN A 152 -11.04 18.63 20.43
CA GLN A 152 -11.61 18.14 21.69
C GLN A 152 -10.54 17.82 22.72
N LEU A 153 -9.40 17.19 22.32
CA LEU A 153 -8.27 16.97 23.22
C LEU A 153 -7.77 18.28 23.83
N HIS A 154 -7.55 19.29 22.99
CA HIS A 154 -7.04 20.59 23.44
C HIS A 154 -8.06 21.38 24.27
N ALA A 155 -9.34 21.11 24.14
CA ALA A 155 -10.39 21.74 24.93
C ALA A 155 -10.59 21.13 26.32
N LEU A 156 -9.97 19.95 26.57
CA LEU A 156 -10.07 19.32 27.89
C LEU A 156 -9.41 20.17 28.98
N PRO A 157 -9.95 20.18 30.21
CA PRO A 157 -9.28 20.79 31.36
C PRO A 157 -7.87 20.21 31.57
N ALA A 158 -6.95 21.04 32.03
CA ALA A 158 -5.59 20.60 32.36
C ALA A 158 -5.62 19.39 33.34
N GLY A 159 -4.91 18.33 32.97
CA GLY A 159 -4.85 17.08 33.74
C GLY A 159 -6.06 16.16 33.60
N ALA A 160 -7.01 16.44 32.73
CA ALA A 160 -8.21 15.59 32.53
C ALA A 160 -7.87 14.15 32.09
N VAL A 161 -6.78 13.95 31.36
CA VAL A 161 -6.30 12.63 30.87
C VAL A 161 -5.18 12.06 31.76
N LYS A 162 -4.71 12.78 32.78
CA LYS A 162 -3.60 12.35 33.62
C LYS A 162 -3.93 11.04 34.35
N GLY A 163 -3.12 10.00 34.15
CA GLY A 163 -3.31 8.68 34.72
C GLY A 163 -4.48 7.89 34.13
N LYS A 164 -5.01 8.33 32.99
CA LYS A 164 -6.13 7.70 32.29
C LYS A 164 -5.71 7.13 30.96
N ILE A 165 -6.56 6.32 30.35
CA ILE A 165 -6.46 5.87 28.96
C ILE A 165 -7.17 6.90 28.08
N LEU A 166 -6.47 7.44 27.08
CA LEU A 166 -7.06 8.36 26.09
C LEU A 166 -7.50 7.56 24.87
N LEU A 167 -8.76 7.68 24.44
CA LEU A 167 -9.29 7.12 23.20
C LEU A 167 -9.55 8.24 22.19
N PHE A 168 -8.86 8.21 21.05
CA PHE A 168 -9.24 8.98 19.86
C PHE A 168 -10.29 8.20 19.07
N ASN A 169 -11.51 8.74 18.96
CA ASN A 169 -12.64 8.09 18.29
C ASN A 169 -12.99 8.75 16.94
N HIS A 170 -11.97 9.18 16.19
CA HIS A 170 -12.19 9.72 14.85
C HIS A 170 -12.74 8.65 13.90
N LYS A 171 -13.82 8.95 13.21
CA LYS A 171 -14.49 7.99 12.30
C LYS A 171 -13.92 8.07 10.91
N PHE A 172 -13.67 6.90 10.30
CA PHE A 172 -13.36 6.80 8.88
C PHE A 172 -14.55 7.26 8.03
N ASP A 173 -14.30 8.10 7.04
CA ASP A 173 -15.34 8.60 6.14
C ASP A 173 -15.66 7.57 5.06
N LYS A 174 -16.66 6.71 5.35
CA LYS A 174 -17.09 5.65 4.42
C LYS A 174 -17.80 6.20 3.17
N GLU A 175 -18.41 7.40 3.24
CA GLU A 175 -19.06 8.04 2.10
C GLU A 175 -18.00 8.52 1.10
N LEU A 176 -16.99 9.23 1.59
CA LEU A 176 -15.84 9.66 0.80
C LEU A 176 -15.11 8.48 0.15
N ALA A 177 -14.88 7.41 0.90
CA ALA A 177 -14.26 6.18 0.36
C ALA A 177 -15.13 5.53 -0.74
N ALA A 178 -16.47 5.48 -0.57
CA ALA A 178 -17.39 4.93 -1.55
C ALA A 178 -17.42 5.74 -2.88
N GLU A 179 -17.03 7.01 -2.83
CA GLU A 179 -16.85 7.86 -4.01
C GLU A 179 -15.49 7.63 -4.73
N GLY A 180 -14.64 6.74 -4.22
CA GLY A 180 -13.33 6.43 -4.79
C GLY A 180 -12.16 7.18 -4.15
N HIS A 181 -12.41 7.91 -3.07
CA HIS A 181 -11.42 8.71 -2.33
C HIS A 181 -10.96 8.02 -1.03
N GLY A 182 -10.73 6.69 -1.09
CA GLY A 182 -10.35 5.91 0.08
C GLY A 182 -9.07 6.40 0.76
N GLY A 183 -8.04 6.78 0.00
CA GLY A 183 -6.79 7.34 0.53
C GLY A 183 -7.00 8.67 1.27
N GLU A 184 -7.91 9.53 0.79
CA GLU A 184 -8.24 10.80 1.45
C GLU A 184 -8.99 10.55 2.77
N ALA A 185 -9.96 9.61 2.76
CA ALA A 185 -10.67 9.18 3.96
C ALA A 185 -9.71 8.59 5.02
N TYR A 186 -8.74 7.79 4.60
CA TYR A 186 -7.70 7.23 5.45
C TYR A 186 -6.77 8.31 6.04
N GLY A 187 -6.34 9.27 5.22
CA GLY A 187 -5.50 10.40 5.62
C GLY A 187 -6.11 11.22 6.76
N GLY A 188 -7.44 11.33 6.82
CA GLY A 188 -8.15 12.00 7.90
C GLY A 188 -8.01 11.31 9.27
N GLY A 189 -7.87 9.97 9.28
CA GLY A 189 -7.78 9.14 10.50
C GLY A 189 -6.36 8.80 10.93
N VAL A 190 -5.47 8.54 9.98
CA VAL A 190 -4.11 8.02 10.24
C VAL A 190 -3.27 8.94 11.15
N VAL A 191 -3.52 10.24 11.12
CA VAL A 191 -2.84 11.22 11.98
C VAL A 191 -3.04 10.96 13.48
N TYR A 192 -4.16 10.34 13.87
CA TYR A 192 -4.40 9.95 15.26
C TYR A 192 -3.66 8.67 15.63
N ARG A 193 -3.44 7.76 14.67
CA ARG A 193 -2.61 6.57 14.87
C ARG A 193 -1.14 6.96 15.01
N GLY A 194 -0.61 7.77 14.13
CA GLY A 194 0.80 8.19 14.13
C GLY A 194 1.14 9.04 15.35
N ALA A 195 0.49 10.18 15.53
CA ALA A 195 0.85 11.18 16.53
C ALA A 195 0.06 11.09 17.86
N GLY A 196 -1.07 10.36 17.87
CA GLY A 196 -1.94 10.27 19.05
C GLY A 196 -1.25 9.76 20.31
N PRO A 197 -0.44 8.67 20.26
CA PRO A 197 0.28 8.17 21.41
C PRO A 197 1.23 9.19 22.04
N SER A 198 1.96 9.97 21.21
CA SER A 198 2.81 11.08 21.68
C SER A 198 2.00 12.21 22.34
N ALA A 199 0.90 12.61 21.73
CA ALA A 199 0.02 13.65 22.26
C ALA A 199 -0.64 13.22 23.58
N GLY A 200 -1.06 11.94 23.69
CA GLY A 200 -1.59 11.36 24.92
C GLY A 200 -0.55 11.33 26.02
N ALA A 201 0.67 10.88 25.73
CA ALA A 201 1.78 10.85 26.68
C ALA A 201 2.11 12.26 27.21
N ALA A 202 2.21 13.24 26.31
CA ALA A 202 2.44 14.65 26.66
C ALA A 202 1.32 15.21 27.56
N SER A 203 0.08 14.74 27.41
CA SER A 203 -1.07 15.11 28.25
C SER A 203 -1.15 14.32 29.55
N GLY A 204 -0.23 13.35 29.79
CA GLY A 204 -0.15 12.53 30.99
C GLY A 204 -1.04 11.27 30.98
N ALA A 205 -1.53 10.84 29.82
CA ALA A 205 -2.19 9.56 29.66
C ALA A 205 -1.22 8.40 29.98
N VAL A 206 -1.77 7.26 30.44
CA VAL A 206 -0.99 6.03 30.72
C VAL A 206 -1.05 5.02 29.58
N ALA A 207 -2.01 5.16 28.69
CA ALA A 207 -2.12 4.46 27.42
C ALA A 207 -2.95 5.27 26.43
N VAL A 208 -2.80 4.99 25.14
CA VAL A 208 -3.64 5.57 24.10
C VAL A 208 -4.31 4.46 23.29
N LEU A 209 -5.58 4.65 23.09
CA LEU A 209 -6.37 3.86 22.15
C LEU A 209 -6.76 4.74 20.95
N VAL A 210 -6.76 4.16 19.78
CA VAL A 210 -7.19 4.83 18.56
C VAL A 210 -8.29 3.97 17.92
N ARG A 211 -9.43 4.58 17.58
CA ARG A 211 -10.42 3.90 16.74
C ARG A 211 -9.71 3.44 15.46
N SER A 212 -9.94 2.22 15.02
CA SER A 212 -9.44 1.70 13.77
C SER A 212 -9.62 2.71 12.64
N VAL A 213 -8.54 3.06 11.96
CA VAL A 213 -8.52 4.16 10.97
C VAL A 213 -8.98 3.74 9.57
N GLY A 214 -9.37 2.48 9.38
CA GLY A 214 -9.96 1.95 8.15
C GLY A 214 -11.47 1.82 8.20
N GLY A 215 -12.06 1.40 7.06
CA GLY A 215 -13.51 1.23 6.89
C GLY A 215 -14.07 -0.11 7.35
N ALA A 216 -13.24 -0.99 7.94
CA ALA A 216 -13.63 -2.33 8.35
C ALA A 216 -14.80 -2.35 9.34
N ASP A 217 -15.69 -3.34 9.17
CA ASP A 217 -16.75 -3.72 10.10
C ASP A 217 -16.40 -5.06 10.78
N TYR A 218 -17.33 -5.61 11.56
CA TYR A 218 -17.24 -6.93 12.21
C TYR A 218 -16.16 -7.02 13.29
N ARG A 219 -15.92 -5.92 14.00
CA ARG A 219 -14.95 -5.82 15.10
C ARG A 219 -13.53 -6.20 14.64
N LEU A 220 -13.14 -5.72 13.48
CA LEU A 220 -11.84 -5.95 12.87
C LEU A 220 -10.92 -4.74 13.14
N PRO A 221 -9.96 -4.84 14.08
CA PRO A 221 -9.06 -3.72 14.37
C PRO A 221 -8.01 -3.55 13.28
N HIS A 222 -7.62 -2.30 13.06
CA HIS A 222 -6.68 -1.86 12.03
C HIS A 222 -5.38 -1.41 12.67
N THR A 223 -4.29 -2.17 12.50
CA THR A 223 -2.95 -1.84 13.04
C THR A 223 -2.23 -0.76 12.21
N GLY A 224 -0.96 -0.66 12.34
CA GLY A 224 -0.02 0.20 11.63
C GLY A 224 0.94 0.89 12.60
N LEU A 225 1.99 1.49 12.05
CA LEU A 225 3.04 2.13 12.83
C LEU A 225 2.50 3.33 13.63
N THR A 226 3.01 3.49 14.86
CA THR A 226 2.91 4.73 15.63
C THR A 226 4.26 5.40 15.75
N ASP A 227 4.29 6.71 15.58
CA ASP A 227 5.50 7.52 15.65
C ASP A 227 5.59 8.24 17.01
N TYR A 228 6.50 7.74 17.87
CA TYR A 228 6.74 8.36 19.18
C TYR A 228 7.72 9.51 19.06
N ALA A 229 7.28 10.71 19.41
CA ALA A 229 8.18 11.85 19.50
C ALA A 229 9.32 11.57 20.51
N PRO A 230 10.56 11.99 20.21
CA PRO A 230 11.73 11.59 20.99
C PRO A 230 11.76 12.17 22.42
N ASP A 231 11.01 13.22 22.67
CA ASP A 231 10.98 13.97 23.95
C ASP A 231 9.81 13.61 24.87
N VAL A 232 8.99 12.62 24.48
CA VAL A 232 7.89 12.10 25.31
C VAL A 232 8.11 10.63 25.68
N PRO A 233 7.62 10.18 26.87
CA PRO A 233 7.71 8.76 27.21
C PRO A 233 6.85 7.93 26.27
N LYS A 234 7.38 6.78 25.83
CA LYS A 234 6.57 5.78 25.13
C LYS A 234 5.56 5.17 26.09
N ILE A 235 4.30 5.15 25.73
CA ILE A 235 3.21 4.53 26.49
C ILE A 235 2.49 3.48 25.63
N PRO A 236 1.82 2.46 26.22
CA PRO A 236 1.08 1.47 25.46
C PRO A 236 0.06 2.12 24.51
N ALA A 237 0.03 1.66 23.27
CA ALA A 237 -0.86 2.16 22.23
C ALA A 237 -1.49 1.02 21.44
N ALA A 238 -2.80 1.08 21.17
CA ALA A 238 -3.54 0.08 20.43
C ALA A 238 -4.65 0.69 19.57
N ALA A 239 -4.95 0.04 18.46
CA ALA A 239 -6.15 0.31 17.67
C ALA A 239 -7.32 -0.52 18.21
N VAL A 240 -8.47 0.12 18.42
CA VAL A 240 -9.71 -0.50 18.88
C VAL A 240 -10.64 -0.68 17.68
N ALA A 241 -11.32 -1.83 17.60
CA ALA A 241 -12.35 -2.04 16.59
C ALA A 241 -13.41 -0.92 16.61
N ALA A 242 -13.91 -0.55 15.46
CA ALA A 242 -14.80 0.61 15.32
C ALA A 242 -16.03 0.53 16.22
N GLU A 243 -16.65 -0.65 16.32
CA GLU A 243 -17.84 -0.88 17.13
C GLU A 243 -17.53 -0.80 18.66
N ASP A 244 -16.35 -1.23 19.06
CA ASP A 244 -15.94 -1.15 20.46
C ASP A 244 -15.52 0.27 20.85
N ALA A 245 -14.98 1.05 19.93
CA ALA A 245 -14.73 2.47 20.17
C ALA A 245 -16.04 3.26 20.33
N ASP A 246 -17.07 2.96 19.53
CA ASP A 246 -18.41 3.52 19.72
C ASP A 246 -19.03 3.07 21.07
N LEU A 247 -18.89 1.80 21.44
CA LEU A 247 -19.33 1.30 22.73
C LEU A 247 -18.67 2.06 23.90
N LEU A 248 -17.35 2.23 23.85
CA LEU A 248 -16.60 2.96 24.90
C LEU A 248 -17.07 4.42 24.99
N LYS A 249 -17.35 5.08 23.85
CA LYS A 249 -17.88 6.43 23.81
C LYS A 249 -19.28 6.51 24.44
N ASP A 250 -20.16 5.59 24.08
CA ASP A 250 -21.54 5.56 24.59
C ASP A 250 -21.57 5.32 26.11
N LEU A 251 -20.74 4.41 26.62
CA LEU A 251 -20.63 4.16 28.05
C LEU A 251 -20.01 5.37 28.80
N ALA A 252 -18.97 5.98 28.24
CA ALA A 252 -18.33 7.17 28.80
C ALA A 252 -19.28 8.38 28.86
N GLY A 253 -20.22 8.47 27.92
CA GLY A 253 -21.30 9.47 27.93
C GLY A 253 -22.30 9.29 29.10
N GLN A 254 -22.38 8.10 29.69
CA GLN A 254 -23.24 7.80 30.85
C GLN A 254 -22.53 7.99 32.17
N GLY A 255 -21.19 8.02 32.23
CA GLY A 255 -20.36 8.20 33.42
C GLY A 255 -19.00 7.52 33.31
N PRO A 256 -18.23 7.41 34.39
CA PRO A 256 -16.90 6.85 34.40
C PRO A 256 -16.86 5.40 33.86
N VAL A 257 -15.93 5.11 32.95
CA VAL A 257 -15.69 3.78 32.38
C VAL A 257 -14.25 3.38 32.69
N THR A 258 -14.05 2.20 33.27
CA THR A 258 -12.72 1.66 33.56
C THR A 258 -12.42 0.47 32.66
N LEU A 259 -11.28 0.52 31.97
CA LEU A 259 -10.76 -0.54 31.11
C LEU A 259 -9.57 -1.22 31.79
N HIS A 260 -9.50 -2.54 31.68
CA HIS A 260 -8.28 -3.32 31.95
C HIS A 260 -7.66 -3.70 30.58
N LEU A 261 -6.39 -3.36 30.39
CA LEU A 261 -5.64 -3.52 29.15
C LEU A 261 -4.36 -4.33 29.41
N THR A 262 -4.11 -5.36 28.61
CA THR A 262 -2.83 -6.09 28.58
C THR A 262 -2.29 -6.09 27.16
N LEU A 263 -1.12 -5.51 26.99
CA LEU A 263 -0.32 -5.54 25.75
C LEU A 263 1.09 -6.01 26.13
N THR A 264 1.64 -6.97 25.38
CA THR A 264 2.99 -7.50 25.65
C THR A 264 3.91 -7.46 24.42
N PRO A 265 3.85 -6.40 23.58
CA PRO A 265 4.78 -6.32 22.46
C PRO A 265 6.22 -6.15 22.95
N GLN A 266 7.16 -6.54 22.11
CA GLN A 266 8.58 -6.42 22.40
C GLN A 266 9.30 -5.73 21.24
N THR A 267 10.13 -4.75 21.56
CA THR A 267 11.10 -4.20 20.60
C THR A 267 12.43 -4.90 20.81
N LEU A 268 12.86 -5.65 19.82
CA LEU A 268 14.14 -6.35 19.79
C LEU A 268 15.22 -5.48 19.12
N PRO A 269 16.50 -5.84 19.19
CA PRO A 269 17.53 -5.14 18.42
C PRO A 269 17.23 -5.18 16.93
N TYR A 270 17.60 -4.13 16.21
CA TYR A 270 17.52 -4.09 14.75
C TYR A 270 18.07 -5.37 14.13
N ALA A 271 17.31 -5.91 13.17
CA ALA A 271 17.71 -7.10 12.42
C ALA A 271 18.29 -6.72 11.06
N GLN A 272 19.18 -7.57 10.54
CA GLN A 272 19.62 -7.45 9.16
C GLN A 272 18.60 -8.11 8.24
N SER A 273 18.14 -7.38 7.23
CA SER A 273 17.31 -7.87 6.14
C SER A 273 17.81 -7.32 4.81
N TYR A 274 17.04 -7.46 3.72
CA TYR A 274 17.50 -7.11 2.39
C TYR A 274 16.35 -6.65 1.50
N ASN A 275 16.58 -5.60 0.70
CA ASN A 275 15.85 -5.42 -0.55
C ASN A 275 16.26 -6.53 -1.54
N VAL A 276 15.31 -7.06 -2.30
CA VAL A 276 15.62 -7.95 -3.41
C VAL A 276 15.61 -7.15 -4.70
N ILE A 277 16.79 -6.96 -5.29
CA ILE A 277 16.96 -6.23 -6.56
C ILE A 277 17.20 -7.23 -7.66
N ALA A 278 16.48 -7.15 -8.78
CA ALA A 278 16.67 -8.02 -9.93
C ALA A 278 16.62 -7.24 -11.25
N ASP A 279 17.73 -7.26 -11.97
CA ASP A 279 17.90 -6.54 -13.22
C ASP A 279 17.65 -7.42 -14.45
N TRP A 280 16.67 -7.07 -15.26
CA TRP A 280 16.54 -7.52 -16.64
C TRP A 280 17.28 -6.54 -17.55
N LYS A 281 18.49 -6.90 -17.94
CA LYS A 281 19.43 -5.98 -18.59
C LYS A 281 18.94 -5.44 -19.90
N GLY A 282 19.11 -4.15 -20.09
CA GLY A 282 18.85 -3.43 -21.32
C GLY A 282 19.79 -3.80 -22.46
N SER A 283 19.28 -3.76 -23.68
CA SER A 283 20.03 -4.14 -24.89
C SER A 283 20.93 -3.03 -25.44
N GLU A 284 20.63 -1.75 -25.13
CA GLU A 284 21.38 -0.60 -25.68
C GLU A 284 21.96 0.30 -24.56
N HIS A 285 21.21 0.51 -23.50
CA HIS A 285 21.54 1.40 -22.38
C HIS A 285 21.39 0.68 -21.04
N PRO A 286 22.19 -0.36 -20.77
CA PRO A 286 22.05 -1.17 -19.55
C PRO A 286 22.30 -0.40 -18.23
N GLU A 287 22.95 0.77 -18.32
CA GLU A 287 23.17 1.67 -17.19
C GLU A 287 21.93 2.51 -16.84
N GLN A 288 20.96 2.63 -17.74
CA GLN A 288 19.72 3.35 -17.51
C GLN A 288 18.66 2.41 -16.94
N LEU A 289 18.02 2.83 -15.84
CA LEU A 289 17.17 1.99 -15.03
C LEU A 289 15.71 2.46 -15.04
N VAL A 290 14.80 1.53 -15.27
CA VAL A 290 13.38 1.71 -14.97
C VAL A 290 13.05 0.78 -13.81
N VAL A 291 12.69 1.35 -12.66
CA VAL A 291 12.32 0.60 -11.46
C VAL A 291 10.86 0.15 -11.56
N VAL A 292 10.59 -1.10 -11.20
CA VAL A 292 9.26 -1.66 -10.96
C VAL A 292 9.26 -2.32 -9.60
N SER A 293 8.35 -1.95 -8.71
CA SER A 293 8.47 -2.31 -7.30
C SER A 293 7.15 -2.46 -6.55
N GLY A 294 7.26 -3.03 -5.37
CA GLY A 294 6.32 -3.10 -4.28
C GLY A 294 7.08 -3.49 -3.01
N HIS A 295 6.48 -3.35 -1.82
CA HIS A 295 7.15 -3.75 -0.58
C HIS A 295 6.88 -5.19 -0.17
N LEU A 296 7.92 -5.86 0.35
CA LEU A 296 7.88 -7.30 0.63
C LEU A 296 7.40 -7.61 2.05
N ASP A 297 7.70 -6.76 3.00
CA ASP A 297 7.16 -6.89 4.35
C ASP A 297 5.64 -6.65 4.39
N SER A 298 5.02 -6.99 5.48
CA SER A 298 3.60 -6.79 5.72
C SER A 298 3.31 -6.80 7.21
N TRP A 299 2.18 -6.25 7.63
CA TRP A 299 1.70 -6.44 9.00
C TRP A 299 1.39 -7.91 9.27
N ASP A 300 1.42 -8.26 10.56
CA ASP A 300 1.35 -9.63 11.08
C ASP A 300 -0.07 -10.11 11.44
N LEU A 301 -1.08 -9.29 11.24
CA LEU A 301 -2.48 -9.65 11.52
C LEU A 301 -3.10 -10.50 10.43
N GLY A 302 -2.85 -10.14 9.17
CA GLY A 302 -3.24 -10.87 7.96
C GLY A 302 -2.04 -11.62 7.37
N THR A 303 -2.07 -11.85 6.07
CA THR A 303 -0.98 -12.47 5.31
C THR A 303 -0.33 -11.52 4.30
N GLY A 304 -0.71 -10.23 4.32
CA GLY A 304 -0.16 -9.21 3.42
C GLY A 304 -0.43 -9.53 1.95
N ALA A 305 -1.68 -9.78 1.60
CA ALA A 305 -2.05 -10.14 0.23
C ALA A 305 -2.26 -8.92 -0.64
N ILE A 306 -3.00 -7.93 -0.13
CA ILE A 306 -3.25 -6.67 -0.83
C ILE A 306 -2.23 -5.60 -0.46
N ASP A 307 -1.51 -5.78 0.66
CA ASP A 307 -0.57 -4.85 1.26
C ASP A 307 0.69 -5.59 1.75
N ASP A 308 1.74 -5.74 0.90
CA ASP A 308 1.78 -5.42 -0.53
C ASP A 308 2.29 -6.63 -1.34
N GLY A 309 1.88 -7.85 -0.97
CA GLY A 309 2.18 -9.05 -1.77
C GLY A 309 1.72 -8.92 -3.23
N ALA A 310 0.58 -8.24 -3.46
CA ALA A 310 0.05 -8.00 -4.80
C ALA A 310 1.00 -7.13 -5.64
N GLY A 311 1.48 -6.00 -5.10
CA GLY A 311 2.41 -5.12 -5.81
C GLY A 311 3.74 -5.78 -6.10
N VAL A 312 4.30 -6.54 -5.14
CA VAL A 312 5.50 -7.35 -5.38
C VAL A 312 5.30 -8.30 -6.55
N THR A 313 4.20 -9.05 -6.57
CA THR A 313 4.01 -10.11 -7.58
C THR A 313 3.64 -9.60 -8.96
N VAL A 314 2.89 -8.49 -9.09
CA VAL A 314 2.67 -7.85 -10.39
C VAL A 314 3.96 -7.24 -10.93
N SER A 315 4.84 -6.76 -10.07
CA SER A 315 6.18 -6.26 -10.44
C SER A 315 7.11 -7.40 -10.88
N MET A 316 7.07 -8.57 -10.22
CA MET A 316 7.75 -9.80 -10.68
C MET A 316 7.25 -10.24 -12.05
N GLN A 317 5.94 -10.16 -12.28
CA GLN A 317 5.34 -10.55 -13.56
C GLN A 317 5.83 -9.69 -14.73
N VAL A 318 6.27 -8.46 -14.52
CA VAL A 318 6.92 -7.66 -15.58
C VAL A 318 8.14 -8.41 -16.13
N ILE A 319 9.05 -8.85 -15.25
CA ILE A 319 10.26 -9.59 -15.67
C ILE A 319 9.89 -10.94 -16.30
N HIS A 320 8.91 -11.65 -15.73
CA HIS A 320 8.40 -12.90 -16.28
C HIS A 320 7.89 -12.71 -17.74
N LEU A 321 7.09 -11.68 -17.99
CA LEU A 321 6.54 -11.39 -19.31
C LEU A 321 7.63 -11.01 -20.33
N LEU A 322 8.61 -10.20 -19.94
CA LEU A 322 9.75 -9.87 -20.79
C LEU A 322 10.50 -11.14 -21.21
N LYS A 323 10.72 -12.08 -20.27
CA LYS A 323 11.36 -13.36 -20.56
C LYS A 323 10.55 -14.21 -21.53
N VAL A 324 9.26 -14.49 -21.20
CA VAL A 324 8.47 -15.45 -21.98
C VAL A 324 8.11 -14.95 -23.38
N LEU A 325 8.05 -13.64 -23.56
CA LEU A 325 7.82 -13.02 -24.86
C LEU A 325 9.11 -12.72 -25.64
N GLY A 326 10.28 -12.96 -25.04
CA GLY A 326 11.58 -12.70 -25.63
C GLY A 326 11.83 -11.21 -25.89
N ILE A 327 11.35 -10.34 -25.00
CA ILE A 327 11.47 -8.89 -25.11
C ILE A 327 12.71 -8.42 -24.34
N HIS A 328 13.59 -7.70 -25.03
CA HIS A 328 14.77 -7.06 -24.46
C HIS A 328 14.69 -5.55 -24.71
N PRO A 329 14.14 -4.77 -23.76
CA PRO A 329 14.03 -3.32 -23.93
C PRO A 329 15.42 -2.67 -24.04
N ARG A 330 15.46 -1.44 -24.50
CA ARG A 330 16.71 -0.67 -24.65
C ARG A 330 17.42 -0.42 -23.31
N ARG A 331 16.63 -0.19 -22.23
CA ARG A 331 17.09 0.09 -20.89
C ARG A 331 16.82 -1.09 -19.95
N THR A 332 17.56 -1.15 -18.88
CA THR A 332 17.35 -2.17 -17.83
C THR A 332 16.03 -1.93 -17.10
N VAL A 333 15.23 -2.99 -16.98
CA VAL A 333 14.09 -3.02 -16.05
C VAL A 333 14.59 -3.63 -14.74
N ARG A 334 14.58 -2.84 -13.69
CA ARG A 334 14.99 -3.21 -12.33
C ARG A 334 13.76 -3.49 -11.48
N PHE A 335 13.55 -4.74 -11.14
CA PHE A 335 12.60 -5.12 -10.10
C PHE A 335 13.22 -4.86 -8.73
N ILE A 336 12.43 -4.31 -7.80
CA ILE A 336 12.80 -4.20 -6.39
C ILE A 336 11.62 -4.64 -5.52
N ALA A 337 11.87 -5.62 -4.63
CA ALA A 337 10.99 -5.87 -3.50
C ALA A 337 11.61 -5.17 -2.28
N TRP A 338 10.96 -4.09 -1.86
CA TRP A 338 11.41 -3.27 -0.74
C TRP A 338 11.20 -3.98 0.59
N MET A 339 12.04 -3.68 1.57
CA MET A 339 11.91 -4.24 2.91
C MET A 339 11.73 -3.12 3.93
N SER A 340 10.76 -3.33 4.85
CA SER A 340 10.50 -2.42 5.97
C SER A 340 9.78 -1.11 5.59
N GLU A 341 8.90 -1.16 4.60
CA GLU A 341 8.02 -0.02 4.31
C GLU A 341 7.16 0.27 5.53
N GLU A 342 6.49 -0.75 6.07
CA GLU A 342 5.51 -0.70 7.15
C GLU A 342 6.06 -0.19 8.50
N GLU A 343 7.35 -0.28 8.71
CA GLU A 343 7.98 0.05 9.98
C GLU A 343 9.02 1.19 9.88
N GLY A 344 9.10 1.90 8.73
CA GLY A 344 9.92 3.11 8.59
C GLY A 344 10.74 3.24 7.33
N SER A 345 10.50 2.42 6.30
CA SER A 345 11.09 2.50 4.95
C SER A 345 12.62 2.40 4.93
N GLU A 346 13.20 1.57 5.85
CA GLU A 346 14.65 1.42 5.94
C GLU A 346 15.27 0.81 4.68
N GLY A 347 14.53 -0.03 3.95
CA GLY A 347 14.95 -0.56 2.66
C GLY A 347 15.11 0.54 1.61
N ALA A 348 14.11 1.39 1.49
CA ALA A 348 14.15 2.55 0.59
C ALA A 348 15.27 3.53 0.98
N ALA A 349 15.45 3.78 2.27
CA ALA A 349 16.53 4.63 2.77
C ALA A 349 17.92 4.05 2.45
N ALA A 350 18.10 2.72 2.58
CA ALA A 350 19.35 2.05 2.21
C ALA A 350 19.64 2.18 0.70
N TYR A 351 18.60 1.98 -0.13
CA TYR A 351 18.73 2.15 -1.59
C TYR A 351 19.13 3.57 -1.97
N ILE A 352 18.51 4.58 -1.37
CA ILE A 352 18.84 5.99 -1.63
C ILE A 352 20.24 6.34 -1.13
N ALA A 353 20.70 5.75 -0.02
CA ALA A 353 22.07 5.96 0.48
C ALA A 353 23.12 5.42 -0.49
N GLU A 354 22.86 4.26 -1.13
CA GLU A 354 23.79 3.62 -2.08
C GLU A 354 23.66 4.22 -3.48
N HIS A 355 22.43 4.35 -4.00
CA HIS A 355 22.16 4.68 -5.41
C HIS A 355 21.71 6.12 -5.65
N GLY A 356 21.44 6.90 -4.60
CA GLY A 356 20.93 8.28 -4.74
C GLY A 356 21.88 9.22 -5.45
N GLY A 357 23.20 8.94 -5.47
CA GLY A 357 24.18 9.67 -6.29
C GLY A 357 24.05 9.43 -7.78
N GLU A 358 23.39 8.32 -8.18
CA GLU A 358 23.16 7.89 -9.54
C GLU A 358 21.71 8.08 -9.99
N ALA A 359 20.94 8.96 -9.32
CA ALA A 359 19.54 9.22 -9.65
C ALA A 359 19.32 9.62 -11.13
N ASN A 360 20.33 10.19 -11.79
CA ASN A 360 20.27 10.49 -13.23
C ASN A 360 20.21 9.24 -14.12
N ASN A 361 20.65 8.09 -13.63
CA ASN A 361 20.55 6.82 -14.35
C ASN A 361 19.15 6.21 -14.23
N HIS A 362 18.35 6.60 -13.22
CA HIS A 362 16.96 6.16 -13.07
C HIS A 362 16.07 6.97 -14.02
N VAL A 363 15.53 6.30 -15.02
CA VAL A 363 14.71 6.92 -16.08
C VAL A 363 13.27 7.13 -15.59
N GLY A 364 12.78 6.25 -14.77
CA GLY A 364 11.49 6.30 -14.10
C GLY A 364 11.40 5.24 -13.01
N ALA A 365 10.53 5.45 -12.03
CA ALA A 365 10.23 4.50 -10.97
C ALA A 365 8.73 4.25 -10.89
N ILE A 366 8.33 2.99 -10.78
CA ILE A 366 6.94 2.55 -10.70
C ILE A 366 6.79 1.75 -9.42
N GLU A 367 5.83 2.10 -8.58
CA GLU A 367 5.46 1.35 -7.39
C GLU A 367 3.98 0.98 -7.43
N SER A 368 3.65 -0.25 -7.04
CA SER A 368 2.28 -0.72 -6.90
C SER A 368 2.04 -1.06 -5.45
N ASP A 369 1.35 -0.16 -4.73
CA ASP A 369 1.12 -0.25 -3.27
C ASP A 369 -0.23 0.41 -2.89
N LEU A 370 -1.30 0.09 -3.61
CA LEU A 370 -2.67 0.52 -3.29
C LEU A 370 -3.66 -0.64 -3.46
N GLY A 371 -3.17 -1.86 -3.23
CA GLY A 371 -3.98 -3.06 -3.30
C GLY A 371 -4.01 -3.73 -4.66
N ALA A 372 -5.05 -4.55 -4.89
CA ALA A 372 -5.17 -5.41 -6.07
C ALA A 372 -6.50 -5.25 -6.82
N ASP A 373 -7.28 -4.22 -6.51
CA ASP A 373 -8.54 -3.96 -7.19
C ASP A 373 -8.35 -3.43 -8.61
N HIS A 374 -9.45 -3.28 -9.36
CA HIS A 374 -9.42 -2.88 -10.77
C HIS A 374 -8.63 -1.58 -10.98
N PRO A 375 -7.57 -1.58 -11.82
CA PRO A 375 -6.85 -0.37 -12.14
C PRO A 375 -7.66 0.50 -13.11
N THR A 376 -7.74 1.80 -12.85
CA THR A 376 -8.46 2.76 -13.69
C THR A 376 -7.52 3.67 -14.48
N GLY A 377 -6.21 3.68 -14.16
CA GLY A 377 -5.23 4.54 -14.81
C GLY A 377 -3.85 4.45 -14.21
N ILE A 378 -3.08 5.51 -14.43
CA ILE A 378 -1.71 5.68 -13.94
C ILE A 378 -1.62 7.04 -13.25
N TYR A 379 -1.14 7.06 -12.00
CA TYR A 379 -0.62 8.26 -11.36
C TYR A 379 0.74 8.63 -11.95
N CYS A 380 0.95 9.91 -12.22
CA CYS A 380 2.18 10.45 -12.78
C CYS A 380 2.69 11.57 -11.86
N ALA A 381 3.88 11.43 -11.30
CA ALA A 381 4.53 12.46 -10.52
C ALA A 381 5.89 12.85 -11.15
N GLY A 382 6.12 14.16 -11.33
CA GLY A 382 7.32 14.68 -11.94
C GLY A 382 7.13 16.09 -12.46
N LYS A 383 8.17 16.63 -13.12
CA LYS A 383 8.09 17.93 -13.79
C LYS A 383 7.54 17.74 -15.19
N HIS A 384 6.51 18.53 -15.55
CA HIS A 384 5.99 18.72 -16.91
C HIS A 384 5.38 17.52 -17.66
N ASP A 385 4.13 17.70 -18.07
CA ASP A 385 3.42 16.98 -19.16
C ASP A 385 3.63 15.46 -19.27
N LEU A 386 3.95 14.75 -18.13
CA LEU A 386 4.11 13.30 -18.13
C LEU A 386 2.81 12.60 -18.60
N SER A 387 1.67 13.07 -18.11
CA SER A 387 0.36 12.55 -18.54
C SER A 387 0.13 12.77 -20.02
N GLN A 388 0.50 13.92 -20.58
CA GLN A 388 0.43 14.17 -22.02
C GLN A 388 1.41 13.27 -22.80
N TRP A 389 2.64 13.12 -22.30
CA TRP A 389 3.65 12.27 -22.93
C TRP A 389 3.23 10.80 -22.94
N LEU A 390 2.59 10.30 -21.85
CA LEU A 390 2.09 8.93 -21.72
C LEU A 390 0.77 8.68 -22.46
N ARG A 391 0.14 9.66 -23.10
CA ARG A 391 -1.16 9.46 -23.77
C ARG A 391 -1.24 8.22 -24.65
N PRO A 392 -0.22 7.87 -25.49
CA PRO A 392 -0.26 6.62 -26.27
C PRO A 392 -0.29 5.36 -25.40
N VAL A 393 0.38 5.38 -24.24
CA VAL A 393 0.35 4.28 -23.26
C VAL A 393 -1.05 4.14 -22.66
N GLY A 394 -1.66 5.25 -22.23
CA GLY A 394 -3.05 5.27 -21.78
C GLY A 394 -4.01 4.69 -22.82
N GLN A 395 -3.85 5.04 -24.10
CA GLN A 395 -4.68 4.49 -25.19
C GLN A 395 -4.56 2.96 -25.34
N VAL A 396 -3.37 2.38 -25.10
CA VAL A 396 -3.20 0.91 -25.07
C VAL A 396 -3.98 0.31 -23.91
N LEU A 397 -3.98 0.97 -22.74
CA LEU A 397 -4.63 0.52 -21.52
C LEU A 397 -6.15 0.82 -21.48
N ASP A 398 -6.67 1.69 -22.35
CA ASP A 398 -8.13 1.92 -22.51
C ASP A 398 -8.89 0.62 -22.78
N ALA A 399 -8.25 -0.36 -23.43
CA ALA A 399 -8.85 -1.66 -23.75
C ALA A 399 -9.25 -2.46 -22.48
N ILE A 400 -8.67 -2.15 -21.33
CA ILE A 400 -8.97 -2.77 -20.02
C ILE A 400 -9.56 -1.77 -19.02
N GLY A 401 -9.91 -0.55 -19.46
CA GLY A 401 -10.46 0.49 -18.59
C GLY A 401 -9.43 1.23 -17.74
N ALA A 402 -8.12 1.01 -17.97
CA ALA A 402 -7.02 1.58 -17.19
C ALA A 402 -6.26 2.71 -17.90
N GLY A 403 -6.92 3.43 -18.81
CA GLY A 403 -6.30 4.44 -19.65
C GLY A 403 -6.22 5.85 -19.06
N ALA A 404 -6.79 6.11 -17.89
CA ALA A 404 -6.72 7.43 -17.27
C ALA A 404 -5.27 7.77 -16.85
N LEU A 405 -4.89 9.04 -17.02
CA LEU A 405 -3.58 9.56 -16.63
C LEU A 405 -3.82 10.71 -15.65
N VAL A 406 -3.33 10.56 -14.43
CA VAL A 406 -3.61 11.47 -13.32
C VAL A 406 -2.30 12.06 -12.80
N ASP A 407 -2.18 13.38 -12.87
CA ASP A 407 -1.03 14.06 -12.26
C ASP A 407 -1.15 14.00 -10.72
N ALA A 408 -0.10 13.57 -10.05
CA ALA A 408 -0.03 13.37 -8.60
C ALA A 408 1.19 14.05 -7.99
N GLY A 409 1.14 14.31 -6.68
CA GLY A 409 2.26 14.86 -5.93
C GLY A 409 3.32 13.82 -5.54
N GLY A 410 2.94 12.54 -5.51
CA GLY A 410 3.77 11.37 -5.22
C GLY A 410 3.05 10.11 -5.67
N THR A 411 3.76 9.00 -5.82
CA THR A 411 3.24 7.76 -6.40
C THR A 411 3.61 6.50 -5.61
N GLY A 412 4.33 6.62 -4.51
CA GLY A 412 4.72 5.51 -3.64
C GLY A 412 5.69 5.98 -2.57
N GLU A 413 5.67 5.32 -1.44
CA GLU A 413 6.49 5.66 -0.28
C GLU A 413 7.96 5.27 -0.53
N ASP A 414 8.21 4.04 -0.98
CA ASP A 414 9.57 3.52 -1.17
C ASP A 414 10.33 4.21 -2.31
N ILE A 415 9.64 4.69 -3.34
CA ILE A 415 10.26 5.45 -4.43
C ILE A 415 10.29 6.97 -4.21
N SER A 416 9.76 7.45 -3.08
CA SER A 416 9.69 8.89 -2.76
C SER A 416 11.06 9.55 -2.80
N GLY A 417 12.09 8.91 -2.26
CA GLY A 417 13.45 9.41 -2.29
C GLY A 417 14.06 9.54 -3.70
N LEU A 418 13.64 8.73 -4.67
CA LEU A 418 13.97 8.91 -6.09
C LEU A 418 13.20 10.10 -6.68
N THR A 419 11.92 10.23 -6.34
CA THR A 419 11.06 11.35 -6.79
C THR A 419 11.61 12.69 -6.32
N GLU A 420 12.05 12.80 -5.06
CA GLU A 420 12.70 13.98 -4.50
C GLU A 420 13.98 14.37 -5.25
N LYS A 421 14.68 13.40 -5.81
CA LYS A 421 15.86 13.60 -6.66
C LYS A 421 15.51 13.92 -8.13
N GLY A 422 14.21 14.06 -8.44
CA GLY A 422 13.71 14.43 -9.76
C GLY A 422 13.58 13.26 -10.74
N VAL A 423 13.53 12.02 -10.25
CA VAL A 423 13.16 10.87 -11.07
C VAL A 423 11.65 10.89 -11.27
N PRO A 424 11.12 10.80 -12.50
CA PRO A 424 9.70 10.65 -12.74
C PRO A 424 9.18 9.37 -12.08
N SER A 425 8.07 9.47 -11.34
CA SER A 425 7.51 8.32 -10.66
C SER A 425 6.04 8.09 -11.01
N PHE A 426 5.62 6.84 -10.91
CA PHE A 426 4.34 6.36 -11.39
C PHE A 426 3.77 5.29 -10.46
N ALA A 427 2.44 5.16 -10.45
CA ALA A 427 1.74 4.05 -9.81
C ALA A 427 0.46 3.69 -10.58
N PRO A 428 -0.02 2.45 -10.56
CA PRO A 428 -1.38 2.15 -10.96
C PRO A 428 -2.39 2.92 -10.09
N VAL A 429 -3.47 3.42 -10.70
CA VAL A 429 -4.61 3.97 -9.97
C VAL A 429 -5.58 2.82 -9.73
N GLN A 430 -5.50 2.15 -8.58
CA GLN A 430 -6.44 1.11 -8.21
C GLN A 430 -7.73 1.69 -7.62
N ASP A 431 -8.81 0.94 -7.71
CA ASP A 431 -10.07 1.27 -7.05
C ASP A 431 -9.92 1.12 -5.53
N SER A 432 -9.87 2.25 -4.82
CA SER A 432 -9.60 2.28 -3.37
C SER A 432 -10.86 2.21 -2.50
N ARG A 433 -12.07 1.99 -3.09
CA ARG A 433 -13.34 2.01 -2.34
C ARG A 433 -13.41 0.99 -1.22
N PHE A 434 -12.73 -0.15 -1.36
CA PHE A 434 -12.74 -1.26 -0.41
C PHE A 434 -11.37 -1.58 0.20
N TYR A 435 -10.28 -1.03 -0.33
CA TYR A 435 -8.91 -1.29 0.12
C TYR A 435 -8.77 -1.12 1.63
N PHE A 436 -9.18 0.02 2.18
CA PHE A 436 -9.08 0.32 3.61
C PHE A 436 -10.08 -0.45 4.51
N ASN A 437 -10.86 -1.38 3.97
CA ASN A 437 -11.62 -2.34 4.75
C ASN A 437 -10.78 -3.57 5.14
N TYR A 438 -9.68 -3.81 4.44
CA TYR A 438 -8.82 -4.98 4.62
C TYR A 438 -7.39 -4.63 5.00
N HIS A 439 -6.84 -3.57 4.41
CA HIS A 439 -5.53 -2.98 4.67
C HIS A 439 -5.24 -2.90 6.17
N HIS A 440 -4.08 -3.39 6.61
CA HIS A 440 -3.62 -3.42 8.01
C HIS A 440 -4.55 -4.17 9.00
N THR A 441 -5.34 -5.12 8.51
CA THR A 441 -6.23 -5.94 9.35
C THR A 441 -5.97 -7.43 9.18
N ALA A 442 -6.58 -8.25 10.06
CA ALA A 442 -6.54 -9.70 9.92
C ALA A 442 -7.29 -10.23 8.68
N ALA A 443 -7.98 -9.36 7.95
CA ALA A 443 -8.67 -9.71 6.72
C ALA A 443 -7.82 -9.47 5.46
N ASP A 444 -6.62 -8.95 5.56
CA ASP A 444 -5.68 -8.90 4.44
C ASP A 444 -5.14 -10.29 4.13
N THR A 445 -5.87 -11.02 3.31
CA THR A 445 -5.66 -12.43 2.98
C THR A 445 -5.92 -12.70 1.51
N PHE A 446 -5.35 -13.78 0.97
CA PHE A 446 -5.40 -14.12 -0.45
C PHE A 446 -6.81 -14.10 -1.08
N ASP A 447 -7.84 -14.47 -0.33
CA ASP A 447 -9.24 -14.48 -0.80
C ASP A 447 -9.84 -13.08 -1.09
N LYS A 448 -9.11 -12.00 -0.75
CA LYS A 448 -9.51 -10.62 -1.09
C LYS A 448 -9.04 -10.19 -2.47
N VAL A 449 -8.15 -10.97 -3.10
CA VAL A 449 -7.59 -10.64 -4.41
C VAL A 449 -8.42 -11.28 -5.52
N ASP A 450 -9.01 -10.45 -6.39
CA ASP A 450 -9.65 -10.92 -7.62
C ASP A 450 -8.55 -11.23 -8.67
N PRO A 451 -8.45 -12.48 -9.16
CA PRO A 451 -7.44 -12.85 -10.16
C PRO A 451 -7.48 -12.01 -11.44
N LYS A 452 -8.67 -11.55 -11.83
CA LYS A 452 -8.83 -10.71 -13.02
C LYS A 452 -8.22 -9.33 -12.77
N HIS A 453 -8.51 -8.71 -11.63
CA HIS A 453 -7.99 -7.39 -11.31
C HIS A 453 -6.47 -7.42 -11.08
N LEU A 454 -5.95 -8.47 -10.45
CA LEU A 454 -4.50 -8.66 -10.31
C LEU A 454 -3.81 -8.72 -11.68
N ASN A 455 -4.38 -9.48 -12.63
CA ASN A 455 -3.85 -9.55 -13.99
C ASN A 455 -3.95 -8.21 -14.74
N GLU A 456 -4.99 -7.42 -14.49
CA GLU A 456 -5.13 -6.07 -15.06
C GLU A 456 -4.06 -5.12 -14.48
N ASN A 457 -3.76 -5.19 -13.18
CA ASN A 457 -2.63 -4.45 -12.58
C ASN A 457 -1.29 -4.89 -13.19
N ALA A 458 -1.07 -6.18 -13.36
CA ALA A 458 0.13 -6.69 -14.01
C ALA A 458 0.25 -6.19 -15.46
N ALA A 459 -0.88 -6.00 -16.18
CA ALA A 459 -0.88 -5.43 -17.51
C ALA A 459 -0.47 -3.95 -17.50
N VAL A 460 -0.98 -3.16 -16.55
CA VAL A 460 -0.58 -1.75 -16.38
C VAL A 460 0.92 -1.67 -16.10
N MET A 461 1.42 -2.46 -15.14
CA MET A 461 2.85 -2.48 -14.78
C MET A 461 3.74 -2.87 -15.95
N ALA A 462 3.40 -3.92 -16.70
CA ALA A 462 4.22 -4.40 -17.82
C ALA A 462 4.24 -3.43 -19.00
N VAL A 463 3.09 -2.85 -19.35
CA VAL A 463 2.98 -1.86 -20.43
C VAL A 463 3.76 -0.60 -20.09
N LEU A 464 3.59 -0.07 -18.87
CA LEU A 464 4.26 1.14 -18.43
C LEU A 464 5.78 0.93 -18.33
N ALA A 465 6.23 -0.16 -17.70
CA ALA A 465 7.64 -0.50 -17.58
C ALA A 465 8.33 -0.59 -18.96
N TYR A 466 7.71 -1.30 -19.90
CA TYR A 466 8.23 -1.39 -21.27
C TYR A 466 8.23 -0.01 -21.95
N ALA A 467 7.16 0.75 -21.83
CA ALA A 467 7.07 2.08 -22.43
C ALA A 467 8.21 3.01 -21.99
N LEU A 468 8.53 3.01 -20.70
CA LEU A 468 9.66 3.78 -20.16
C LEU A 468 11.01 3.21 -20.60
N ALA A 469 11.16 1.88 -20.55
CA ALA A 469 12.43 1.21 -20.83
C ALA A 469 12.80 1.21 -22.34
N ASP A 470 11.80 1.28 -23.22
CA ASP A 470 12.04 1.17 -24.69
C ASP A 470 11.75 2.48 -25.46
N SER A 471 11.37 3.58 -24.77
CA SER A 471 11.14 4.88 -25.44
C SER A 471 12.39 5.35 -26.19
N ALA A 472 12.19 5.90 -27.41
CA ALA A 472 13.28 6.37 -28.27
C ALA A 472 13.97 7.63 -27.74
N GLY A 473 13.28 8.44 -26.92
CA GLY A 473 13.76 9.68 -26.32
C GLY A 473 13.86 9.59 -24.80
N PRO A 474 14.36 10.65 -24.14
CA PRO A 474 14.33 10.73 -22.69
C PRO A 474 12.90 10.84 -22.18
N VAL A 475 12.64 10.21 -21.03
CA VAL A 475 11.41 10.47 -20.27
C VAL A 475 11.47 11.91 -19.76
N PRO A 476 10.39 12.71 -19.87
CA PRO A 476 10.35 14.08 -19.32
C PRO A 476 10.62 14.07 -17.80
N ARG A 477 11.45 15.01 -17.35
CA ARG A 477 11.85 15.15 -15.94
C ARG A 477 11.44 16.50 -15.38
#